data_c62705c065695864a8d0b23b44db24fe
#
_entry.id   c62705c065695864a8d0b23b44db24fe
#
_cell.length_a   1.000
_cell.length_b   1.000
_cell.length_c   1.000
_cell.angle_alpha   90.00
_cell.angle_beta   90.00
_cell.angle_gamma   90.00
#
_symmetry.space_group_name_H-M   'P 1'
#
loop_
_entity.id
_entity.type
_entity.pdbx_description
1 polymer ?
#
loop_
_entity_poly.entity_id
_entity_poly.type
_entity_poly.pdbx_seq_one_letter_code
_entity_poly.pdbx_strand_id
1 'polypeptide(L)'
;MANDENQKLLDDINRYINYSHIPKLHESSYVSLVEATQQLVKIYHSQKRKNETLKKINSSILGKVDKRHKNVNADRTRKGTMLVQQSKMAAMGEMMDAVAHQWKQPLNSISMMNDMLKDDFKDGLVDQEYIDDMTEMTHMQIAHMVNTLSEFRNFFRPAQDSKDFLLSECVQSVQVLMKDELLKNTINLSIDIQEDITINGLINEFKHLFLNLLSNSIDAFNEKAISDRKITIRCYIKEENGIIEFEDNAKGIPQHVIADIFKPNVTTKTDGKGTGIGLYMSSQIVEKHNGVMVVRNVNSGAIFTITIRL
;
A
#
# COMPACT_ATOMS: atom_id res chain seq x y z
N MET A 1 -2.18 -59.25 -17.99
CA MET A 1 -1.01 -58.83 -17.15
C MET A 1 -1.19 -59.11 -15.65
N ALA A 2 -2.26 -58.64 -14.95
CA ALA A 2 -2.40 -58.93 -13.50
C ALA A 2 -2.66 -60.43 -13.18
N ASN A 3 -3.23 -61.19 -14.10
CA ASN A 3 -3.46 -62.61 -13.89
C ASN A 3 -2.16 -63.47 -14.09
N ASP A 4 -1.24 -62.99 -14.92
CA ASP A 4 0.02 -63.63 -15.23
C ASP A 4 1.04 -63.51 -14.08
N GLU A 5 1.10 -62.31 -13.43
CA GLU A 5 1.94 -62.12 -12.26
C GLU A 5 1.46 -62.89 -11.03
N ASN A 6 0.14 -63.07 -10.90
CA ASN A 6 -0.46 -63.84 -9.81
C ASN A 6 -0.16 -65.33 -9.99
N GLN A 7 -0.24 -65.88 -11.25
CA GLN A 7 0.06 -67.25 -11.56
C GLN A 7 1.54 -67.50 -11.31
N LYS A 8 2.41 -66.56 -11.72
CA LYS A 8 3.86 -66.67 -11.50
C LYS A 8 4.24 -66.70 -10.01
N LEU A 9 3.59 -65.86 -9.20
CA LEU A 9 3.81 -65.83 -7.76
C LEU A 9 3.33 -67.11 -7.07
N LEU A 10 2.19 -67.68 -7.51
CA LEU A 10 1.66 -68.97 -7.06
C LEU A 10 2.57 -70.09 -7.45
N ASP A 11 3.10 -70.09 -8.66
CA ASP A 11 4.02 -71.11 -9.17
C ASP A 11 5.37 -71.06 -8.44
N ASP A 12 5.87 -69.83 -8.10
CA ASP A 12 7.10 -69.70 -7.32
C ASP A 12 6.91 -70.12 -5.85
N ILE A 13 5.76 -69.84 -5.25
CA ILE A 13 5.41 -70.33 -3.88
C ILE A 13 5.29 -71.86 -3.90
N ASN A 14 4.59 -72.40 -4.84
CA ASN A 14 4.46 -73.85 -4.96
C ASN A 14 5.82 -74.54 -5.21
N ARG A 15 6.71 -73.95 -6.02
CA ARG A 15 8.07 -74.39 -6.25
C ARG A 15 8.90 -74.34 -4.96
N TYR A 16 8.80 -73.29 -4.15
CA TYR A 16 9.51 -73.12 -2.86
C TYR A 16 9.06 -74.19 -1.83
N ILE A 17 7.77 -74.48 -1.77
CA ILE A 17 7.18 -75.46 -0.88
C ILE A 17 7.60 -76.92 -1.30
N ASN A 18 7.70 -77.15 -2.58
CA ASN A 18 8.13 -78.52 -3.08
C ASN A 18 9.65 -78.72 -2.96
N TYR A 19 10.48 -77.67 -2.91
CA TYR A 19 11.95 -77.82 -2.78
C TYR A 19 12.43 -77.81 -1.30
N SER A 20 11.65 -77.30 -0.37
CA SER A 20 11.99 -77.37 1.05
C SER A 20 11.62 -78.80 1.56
N HIS A 21 12.58 -79.54 2.10
CA HIS A 21 12.36 -80.80 2.80
C HIS A 21 11.55 -80.54 4.09
N ILE A 22 10.32 -80.09 3.94
CA ILE A 22 9.37 -79.93 5.07
C ILE A 22 8.78 -81.36 5.29
N PRO A 23 8.86 -81.89 6.55
CA PRO A 23 8.24 -83.16 6.90
C PRO A 23 6.76 -83.07 6.52
N LYS A 24 6.18 -84.17 5.93
CA LYS A 24 4.81 -84.29 5.43
C LYS A 24 3.84 -83.61 6.37
N LEU A 25 3.52 -82.31 6.08
CA LEU A 25 2.37 -81.68 6.67
C LEU A 25 1.12 -82.49 6.29
N HIS A 26 0.20 -82.67 7.25
CA HIS A 26 -1.11 -83.24 6.96
C HIS A 26 -1.73 -82.50 5.77
N GLU A 27 -2.30 -83.22 4.83
CA GLU A 27 -2.88 -82.72 3.59
C GLU A 27 -3.83 -81.55 3.84
N SER A 28 -4.56 -81.50 5.00
CA SER A 28 -5.42 -80.39 5.47
C SER A 28 -4.64 -79.11 5.79
N SER A 29 -3.42 -79.23 6.33
CA SER A 29 -2.60 -78.08 6.67
C SER A 29 -2.00 -77.40 5.44
N TYR A 30 -1.69 -78.21 4.40
CA TYR A 30 -1.23 -77.72 3.11
C TYR A 30 -2.32 -76.94 2.38
N VAL A 31 -3.55 -77.44 2.32
CA VAL A 31 -4.72 -76.76 1.73
C VAL A 31 -4.99 -75.44 2.44
N SER A 32 -4.98 -75.40 3.77
CA SER A 32 -5.19 -74.17 4.57
C SER A 32 -4.11 -73.11 4.29
N LEU A 33 -2.84 -73.52 4.11
CA LEU A 33 -1.73 -72.58 3.80
C LEU A 33 -1.89 -71.96 2.42
N VAL A 34 -2.29 -72.77 1.42
CA VAL A 34 -2.55 -72.31 0.04
C VAL A 34 -3.73 -71.35 0.01
N GLU A 35 -4.82 -71.61 0.70
CA GLU A 35 -5.98 -70.70 0.81
C GLU A 35 -5.61 -69.39 1.48
N ALA A 36 -4.86 -69.44 2.60
CA ALA A 36 -4.40 -68.19 3.30
C ALA A 36 -3.50 -67.37 2.39
N THR A 37 -2.60 -67.97 1.64
CA THR A 37 -1.72 -67.28 0.69
C THR A 37 -2.51 -66.63 -0.44
N GLN A 38 -3.51 -67.35 -1.00
CA GLN A 38 -4.41 -66.76 -2.01
C GLN A 38 -5.21 -65.55 -1.46
N GLN A 39 -5.65 -65.61 -0.22
CA GLN A 39 -6.32 -64.49 0.42
C GLN A 39 -5.38 -63.27 0.62
N LEU A 40 -4.15 -63.49 1.07
CA LEU A 40 -3.13 -62.45 1.20
C LEU A 40 -2.82 -61.77 -0.14
N VAL A 41 -2.69 -62.53 -1.20
CA VAL A 41 -2.49 -62.01 -2.56
C VAL A 41 -3.67 -61.13 -3.00
N LYS A 42 -4.90 -61.56 -2.75
CA LYS A 42 -6.10 -60.76 -3.05
C LYS A 42 -6.12 -59.43 -2.24
N ILE A 43 -5.78 -59.48 -0.97
CA ILE A 43 -5.71 -58.29 -0.09
C ILE A 43 -4.62 -57.36 -0.61
N TYR A 44 -3.44 -57.86 -0.95
CA TYR A 44 -2.33 -57.05 -1.49
C TYR A 44 -2.74 -56.31 -2.76
N HIS A 45 -3.37 -56.96 -3.72
CA HIS A 45 -3.84 -56.31 -4.95
C HIS A 45 -4.94 -55.27 -4.70
N SER A 46 -5.85 -55.54 -3.78
CA SER A 46 -6.87 -54.58 -3.36
C SER A 46 -6.23 -53.34 -2.75
N GLN A 47 -5.25 -53.51 -1.86
CA GLN A 47 -4.50 -52.43 -1.22
C GLN A 47 -3.70 -51.61 -2.25
N LYS A 48 -3.03 -52.30 -3.21
CA LYS A 48 -2.28 -51.66 -4.30
C LYS A 48 -3.19 -50.73 -5.15
N ARG A 49 -4.37 -51.26 -5.56
CA ARG A 49 -5.37 -50.44 -6.31
C ARG A 49 -5.86 -49.25 -5.53
N LYS A 50 -6.14 -49.37 -4.22
CA LYS A 50 -6.54 -48.29 -3.36
C LYS A 50 -5.45 -47.21 -3.28
N ASN A 51 -4.18 -47.59 -3.13
CA ASN A 51 -3.05 -46.67 -3.09
C ASN A 51 -2.85 -45.91 -4.41
N GLU A 52 -3.03 -46.56 -5.56
CA GLU A 52 -2.97 -45.90 -6.87
C GLU A 52 -4.10 -44.90 -7.05
N THR A 53 -5.30 -45.26 -6.61
CA THR A 53 -6.46 -44.34 -6.62
C THR A 53 -6.24 -43.14 -5.71
N LEU A 54 -5.73 -43.35 -4.49
CA LEU A 54 -5.37 -42.27 -3.55
C LEU A 54 -4.30 -41.35 -4.14
N LYS A 55 -3.27 -41.87 -4.81
CA LYS A 55 -2.26 -41.04 -5.48
C LYS A 55 -2.87 -40.15 -6.56
N LYS A 56 -3.80 -40.70 -7.38
CA LYS A 56 -4.52 -39.92 -8.40
C LYS A 56 -5.41 -38.82 -7.80
N ILE A 57 -6.12 -39.12 -6.71
CA ILE A 57 -6.95 -38.15 -6.01
C ILE A 57 -6.08 -37.04 -5.42
N ASN A 58 -4.99 -37.39 -4.72
CA ASN A 58 -4.08 -36.41 -4.14
C ASN A 58 -3.46 -35.48 -5.18
N SER A 59 -3.00 -36.00 -6.32
CA SER A 59 -2.46 -35.17 -7.40
C SER A 59 -3.52 -34.22 -7.99
N SER A 60 -4.76 -34.68 -8.12
CA SER A 60 -5.88 -33.84 -8.57
C SER A 60 -6.24 -32.73 -7.57
N ILE A 61 -6.25 -33.04 -6.27
CA ILE A 61 -6.50 -32.06 -5.20
C ILE A 61 -5.40 -31.02 -5.18
N LEU A 62 -4.12 -31.43 -5.19
CA LEU A 62 -2.98 -30.51 -5.23
C LEU A 62 -3.07 -29.54 -6.43
N GLY A 63 -3.37 -30.06 -7.61
CA GLY A 63 -3.53 -29.21 -8.81
C GLY A 63 -4.70 -28.21 -8.70
N LYS A 64 -5.80 -28.59 -8.04
CA LYS A 64 -6.92 -27.68 -7.76
C LYS A 64 -6.58 -26.62 -6.71
N VAL A 65 -5.85 -27.00 -5.66
CA VAL A 65 -5.39 -26.09 -4.62
C VAL A 65 -4.43 -25.05 -5.20
N ASP A 66 -3.44 -25.48 -6.00
CA ASP A 66 -2.49 -24.59 -6.66
C ASP A 66 -3.18 -23.58 -7.59
N LYS A 67 -4.14 -24.07 -8.40
CA LYS A 67 -4.91 -23.19 -9.28
C LYS A 67 -5.74 -22.17 -8.49
N ARG A 68 -6.34 -22.60 -7.38
CA ARG A 68 -7.11 -21.71 -6.51
C ARG A 68 -6.22 -20.67 -5.82
N HIS A 69 -5.02 -21.07 -5.37
CA HIS A 69 -4.03 -20.16 -4.77
C HIS A 69 -3.56 -19.10 -5.76
N LYS A 70 -3.25 -19.50 -7.01
CA LYS A 70 -2.88 -18.57 -8.08
C LYS A 70 -4.01 -17.56 -8.39
N ASN A 71 -5.25 -18.02 -8.46
CA ASN A 71 -6.40 -17.15 -8.71
C ASN A 71 -6.63 -16.15 -7.55
N VAL A 72 -6.56 -16.61 -6.30
CA VAL A 72 -6.72 -15.75 -5.12
C VAL A 72 -5.62 -14.71 -5.05
N ASN A 73 -4.37 -15.07 -5.36
CA ASN A 73 -3.26 -14.12 -5.39
C ASN A 73 -3.42 -13.10 -6.53
N ALA A 74 -3.84 -13.53 -7.72
CA ALA A 74 -4.11 -12.62 -8.84
C ALA A 74 -5.25 -11.63 -8.52
N ASP A 75 -6.34 -12.10 -7.87
CA ASP A 75 -7.44 -11.24 -7.43
C ASP A 75 -7.00 -10.26 -6.33
N ARG A 76 -6.17 -10.70 -5.38
CA ARG A 76 -5.59 -9.81 -4.36
C ARG A 76 -4.75 -8.70 -4.99
N THR A 77 -3.86 -9.06 -5.90
CA THR A 77 -3.01 -8.09 -6.61
C THR A 77 -3.87 -7.09 -7.39
N ARG A 78 -4.89 -7.58 -8.14
CA ARG A 78 -5.80 -6.72 -8.90
C ARG A 78 -6.60 -5.77 -8.00
N LYS A 79 -7.13 -6.25 -6.89
CA LYS A 79 -7.84 -5.41 -5.91
C LYS A 79 -6.89 -4.38 -5.28
N GLY A 80 -5.68 -4.77 -4.92
CA GLY A 80 -4.65 -3.86 -4.43
C GLY A 80 -4.36 -2.73 -5.41
N THR A 81 -4.10 -3.06 -6.68
CA THR A 81 -3.85 -2.07 -7.74
C THR A 81 -5.05 -1.11 -7.92
N MET A 82 -6.27 -1.64 -7.86
CA MET A 82 -7.48 -0.83 -7.99
C MET A 82 -7.66 0.14 -6.81
N LEU A 83 -7.38 -0.29 -5.58
CA LEU A 83 -7.41 0.56 -4.39
C LEU A 83 -6.34 1.66 -4.45
N VAL A 84 -5.13 1.33 -4.91
CA VAL A 84 -4.05 2.31 -5.17
C VAL A 84 -4.54 3.38 -6.13
N GLN A 85 -5.17 2.98 -7.22
CA GLN A 85 -5.65 3.89 -8.24
C GLN A 85 -6.82 4.76 -7.71
N GLN A 86 -7.73 4.20 -6.92
CA GLN A 86 -8.81 4.96 -6.28
C GLN A 86 -8.27 5.98 -5.26
N SER A 87 -7.31 5.61 -4.43
CA SER A 87 -6.67 6.54 -3.49
C SER A 87 -5.97 7.69 -4.22
N LYS A 88 -5.25 7.36 -5.30
CA LYS A 88 -4.59 8.36 -6.13
C LYS A 88 -5.59 9.32 -6.77
N MET A 89 -6.75 8.83 -7.24
CA MET A 89 -7.80 9.67 -7.79
C MET A 89 -8.46 10.55 -6.73
N ALA A 90 -8.69 10.02 -5.52
CA ALA A 90 -9.25 10.80 -4.42
C ALA A 90 -8.30 11.94 -3.99
N ALA A 91 -7.02 11.64 -3.79
CA ALA A 91 -6.00 12.65 -3.49
C ALA A 91 -5.87 13.69 -4.60
N MET A 92 -5.98 13.27 -5.87
CA MET A 92 -5.99 14.17 -7.03
C MET A 92 -7.20 15.10 -7.02
N GLY A 93 -8.38 14.62 -6.60
CA GLY A 93 -9.59 15.44 -6.47
C GLY A 93 -9.43 16.53 -5.40
N GLU A 94 -8.99 16.16 -4.21
CA GLU A 94 -8.72 17.12 -3.11
C GLU A 94 -7.69 18.18 -3.51
N MET A 95 -6.63 17.76 -4.22
CA MET A 95 -5.60 18.69 -4.68
C MET A 95 -6.04 19.56 -5.84
N MET A 96 -6.95 19.13 -6.71
CA MET A 96 -7.49 20.00 -7.76
C MET A 96 -8.22 21.21 -7.19
N ASP A 97 -8.92 21.04 -6.09
CA ASP A 97 -9.56 22.17 -5.39
C ASP A 97 -8.50 23.12 -4.80
N ALA A 98 -7.43 22.59 -4.21
CA ALA A 98 -6.32 23.41 -3.73
C ALA A 98 -5.62 24.18 -4.86
N VAL A 99 -5.32 23.52 -5.98
CA VAL A 99 -4.74 24.19 -7.17
C VAL A 99 -5.67 25.26 -7.74
N ALA A 100 -6.98 24.99 -7.80
CA ALA A 100 -7.95 25.98 -8.26
C ALA A 100 -7.98 27.23 -7.35
N HIS A 101 -7.88 27.03 -6.03
CA HIS A 101 -7.73 28.13 -5.08
C HIS A 101 -6.42 28.90 -5.25
N GLN A 102 -5.30 28.19 -5.42
CA GLN A 102 -3.99 28.80 -5.65
C GLN A 102 -3.93 29.62 -6.96
N TRP A 103 -4.68 29.21 -7.99
CA TRP A 103 -4.74 29.98 -9.24
C TRP A 103 -5.66 31.20 -9.15
N LYS A 104 -6.68 31.15 -8.30
CA LYS A 104 -7.60 32.28 -8.12
C LYS A 104 -6.89 33.52 -7.57
N GLN A 105 -5.90 33.37 -6.70
CA GLN A 105 -5.15 34.50 -6.12
C GLN A 105 -4.32 35.25 -7.15
N PRO A 106 -3.39 34.65 -7.92
CA PRO A 106 -2.63 35.35 -8.95
C PRO A 106 -3.51 35.90 -10.08
N LEU A 107 -4.59 35.21 -10.45
CA LEU A 107 -5.56 35.75 -11.42
C LEU A 107 -6.24 37.02 -10.93
N ASN A 108 -6.66 37.06 -9.63
CA ASN A 108 -7.23 38.25 -9.03
C ASN A 108 -6.18 39.39 -8.97
N SER A 109 -4.91 39.08 -8.62
CA SER A 109 -3.82 40.05 -8.62
C SER A 109 -3.58 40.65 -9.99
N ILE A 110 -3.52 39.81 -11.04
CA ILE A 110 -3.38 40.28 -12.43
C ILE A 110 -4.56 41.12 -12.86
N SER A 111 -5.80 40.74 -12.49
CA SER A 111 -6.99 41.53 -12.76
C SER A 111 -6.92 42.90 -12.11
N MET A 112 -6.52 42.95 -10.83
CA MET A 112 -6.38 44.19 -10.07
C MET A 112 -5.28 45.11 -10.66
N MET A 113 -4.15 44.53 -11.06
CA MET A 113 -3.08 45.25 -11.76
C MET A 113 -3.58 45.92 -13.05
N ASN A 114 -4.38 45.18 -13.86
CA ASN A 114 -4.96 45.72 -15.09
C ASN A 114 -5.96 46.83 -14.82
N ASP A 115 -6.78 46.73 -13.74
CA ASP A 115 -7.72 47.82 -13.36
C ASP A 115 -6.95 49.05 -12.88
N MET A 116 -5.89 48.88 -12.07
CA MET A 116 -4.99 49.98 -11.64
C MET A 116 -4.32 50.67 -12.84
N LEU A 117 -3.71 49.90 -13.74
CA LEU A 117 -3.08 50.44 -14.93
C LEU A 117 -4.04 51.32 -15.75
N LYS A 118 -5.29 50.87 -15.89
CA LYS A 118 -6.32 51.60 -16.63
C LYS A 118 -6.69 52.93 -15.97
N ASP A 119 -6.75 52.99 -14.64
CA ASP A 119 -7.13 54.19 -13.91
C ASP A 119 -5.93 55.14 -13.80
N ASP A 120 -4.73 54.68 -13.51
CA ASP A 120 -3.49 55.45 -13.46
C ASP A 120 -3.10 56.02 -14.84
N PHE A 121 -3.44 55.31 -15.93
CA PHE A 121 -3.27 55.85 -17.28
C PHE A 121 -4.14 57.06 -17.57
N LYS A 122 -5.40 57.07 -17.06
CA LYS A 122 -6.30 58.23 -17.21
C LYS A 122 -5.79 59.43 -16.43
N ASP A 123 -5.13 59.17 -15.30
CA ASP A 123 -4.59 60.22 -14.42
C ASP A 123 -3.21 60.72 -14.87
N GLY A 124 -2.63 60.13 -15.96
CA GLY A 124 -1.35 60.51 -16.52
C GLY A 124 -0.14 60.07 -15.67
N LEU A 125 -0.34 59.06 -14.81
CA LEU A 125 0.69 58.57 -13.88
C LEU A 125 1.54 57.42 -14.46
N VAL A 126 1.20 56.96 -15.68
CA VAL A 126 1.85 55.81 -16.32
C VAL A 126 3.03 56.30 -17.18
N ASP A 127 4.23 55.94 -16.72
CA ASP A 127 5.48 56.11 -17.47
C ASP A 127 6.11 54.73 -17.83
N GLN A 128 7.34 54.74 -18.38
CA GLN A 128 8.01 53.50 -18.76
C GLN A 128 8.38 52.65 -17.56
N GLU A 129 8.81 53.26 -16.44
CA GLU A 129 9.17 52.55 -15.21
C GLU A 129 7.93 51.84 -14.62
N TYR A 130 6.78 52.51 -14.60
CA TYR A 130 5.51 51.92 -14.20
C TYR A 130 5.12 50.70 -15.04
N ILE A 131 5.28 50.79 -16.36
CA ILE A 131 4.98 49.63 -17.27
C ILE A 131 5.93 48.47 -17.00
N ASP A 132 7.21 48.74 -16.80
CA ASP A 132 8.22 47.72 -16.54
C ASP A 132 7.94 46.99 -15.23
N ASP A 133 7.62 47.72 -14.15
CA ASP A 133 7.24 47.15 -12.86
C ASP A 133 5.98 46.28 -12.95
N MET A 134 4.94 46.80 -13.61
CA MET A 134 3.69 46.07 -13.80
C MET A 134 3.89 44.77 -14.62
N THR A 135 4.76 44.82 -15.61
CA THR A 135 5.12 43.69 -16.45
C THR A 135 5.86 42.64 -15.61
N GLU A 136 6.84 43.06 -14.80
CA GLU A 136 7.57 42.17 -13.90
C GLU A 136 6.65 41.50 -12.88
N MET A 137 5.78 42.27 -12.20
CA MET A 137 4.79 41.72 -11.28
C MET A 137 3.86 40.70 -11.96
N THR A 138 3.40 40.99 -13.19
CA THR A 138 2.53 40.08 -13.95
C THR A 138 3.27 38.79 -14.28
N HIS A 139 4.53 38.88 -14.72
CA HIS A 139 5.36 37.70 -15.00
C HIS A 139 5.60 36.85 -13.75
N MET A 140 5.81 37.46 -12.58
CA MET A 140 5.93 36.72 -11.31
C MET A 140 4.67 35.92 -11.00
N GLN A 141 3.47 36.50 -11.18
CA GLN A 141 2.20 35.79 -10.94
C GLN A 141 2.03 34.62 -11.92
N ILE A 142 2.33 34.83 -13.19
CA ILE A 142 2.27 33.77 -14.21
C ILE A 142 3.29 32.65 -13.90
N ALA A 143 4.51 32.99 -13.53
CA ALA A 143 5.54 32.03 -13.17
C ALA A 143 5.12 31.17 -11.97
N HIS A 144 4.48 31.78 -10.96
CA HIS A 144 3.93 31.08 -9.82
C HIS A 144 2.85 30.06 -10.24
N MET A 145 1.92 30.46 -11.13
CA MET A 145 0.88 29.55 -11.65
C MET A 145 1.47 28.36 -12.43
N VAL A 146 2.47 28.61 -13.28
CA VAL A 146 3.17 27.58 -14.08
C VAL A 146 3.92 26.61 -13.16
N ASN A 147 4.57 27.14 -12.11
CA ASN A 147 5.29 26.30 -11.14
C ASN A 147 4.31 25.40 -10.35
N THR A 148 3.22 25.97 -9.85
CA THR A 148 2.16 25.20 -9.16
C THR A 148 1.60 24.07 -10.03
N LEU A 149 1.34 24.33 -11.32
CA LEU A 149 0.87 23.31 -12.26
C LEU A 149 1.94 22.22 -12.50
N SER A 150 3.19 22.63 -12.60
CA SER A 150 4.31 21.70 -12.82
C SER A 150 4.51 20.78 -11.63
N GLU A 151 4.46 21.32 -10.41
CA GLU A 151 4.51 20.53 -9.17
C GLU A 151 3.33 19.55 -9.08
N PHE A 152 2.10 20.02 -9.37
CA PHE A 152 0.93 19.16 -9.43
C PHE A 152 1.09 18.02 -10.44
N ARG A 153 1.54 18.33 -11.67
CA ARG A 153 1.75 17.31 -12.69
C ARG A 153 2.83 16.32 -12.31
N ASN A 154 3.94 16.78 -11.74
CA ASN A 154 5.04 15.93 -11.30
C ASN A 154 4.64 15.02 -10.14
N PHE A 155 3.79 15.50 -9.24
CA PHE A 155 3.27 14.73 -8.11
C PHE A 155 2.45 13.50 -8.56
N PHE A 156 1.61 13.64 -9.59
CA PHE A 156 0.77 12.54 -10.09
C PHE A 156 1.40 11.73 -11.22
N ARG A 157 2.58 12.17 -11.72
CA ARG A 157 3.27 11.44 -12.78
C ARG A 157 3.64 10.04 -12.27
N PRO A 158 3.33 8.96 -13.04
CA PRO A 158 3.82 7.64 -12.71
C PRO A 158 5.35 7.67 -12.69
N ALA A 159 5.96 7.50 -11.53
CA ALA A 159 7.40 7.28 -11.48
C ALA A 159 7.65 5.87 -12.04
N GLN A 160 8.52 5.77 -13.04
CA GLN A 160 8.79 4.50 -13.73
C GLN A 160 9.93 3.74 -13.05
N ASP A 161 10.88 4.45 -12.42
CA ASP A 161 12.07 3.86 -11.84
C ASP A 161 12.23 4.23 -10.36
N SER A 162 12.57 3.22 -9.54
CA SER A 162 13.00 3.41 -8.16
C SER A 162 14.35 4.11 -8.15
N LYS A 163 14.51 5.16 -7.34
CA LYS A 163 15.75 5.93 -7.18
C LYS A 163 15.96 6.27 -5.73
N ASP A 164 17.21 6.51 -5.37
CA ASP A 164 17.51 7.08 -4.07
C ASP A 164 17.06 8.53 -4.03
N PHE A 165 16.36 8.90 -2.96
CA PHE A 165 15.94 10.27 -2.68
C PHE A 165 16.07 10.57 -1.20
N LEU A 166 16.27 11.85 -0.87
CA LEU A 166 16.27 12.33 0.51
C LEU A 166 14.85 12.59 0.99
N LEU A 167 14.57 12.20 2.23
CA LEU A 167 13.28 12.42 2.83
C LEU A 167 12.94 13.92 2.96
N SER A 168 13.97 14.76 3.24
CA SER A 168 13.85 16.20 3.28
C SER A 168 13.28 16.79 1.99
N GLU A 169 13.76 16.33 0.81
CA GLU A 169 13.26 16.75 -0.50
C GLU A 169 11.77 16.42 -0.67
N CYS A 170 11.39 15.22 -0.21
CA CYS A 170 10.01 14.77 -0.24
C CYS A 170 9.10 15.67 0.61
N VAL A 171 9.47 15.91 1.87
CA VAL A 171 8.69 16.71 2.82
C VAL A 171 8.60 18.18 2.36
N GLN A 172 9.71 18.76 1.87
CA GLN A 172 9.72 20.12 1.34
C GLN A 172 8.80 20.27 0.12
N SER A 173 8.82 19.32 -0.80
CA SER A 173 7.93 19.34 -1.97
C SER A 173 6.46 19.33 -1.58
N VAL A 174 6.09 18.54 -0.56
CA VAL A 174 4.71 18.50 -0.05
C VAL A 174 4.36 19.80 0.71
N GLN A 175 5.29 20.37 1.49
CA GLN A 175 5.10 21.63 2.17
C GLN A 175 4.81 22.77 1.17
N VAL A 176 5.59 22.88 0.09
CA VAL A 176 5.36 23.88 -0.96
C VAL A 176 3.97 23.71 -1.57
N LEU A 177 3.59 22.48 -1.88
CA LEU A 177 2.30 22.16 -2.48
C LEU A 177 1.11 22.49 -1.57
N MET A 178 1.26 22.25 -0.27
CA MET A 178 0.19 22.44 0.73
C MET A 178 0.22 23.85 1.39
N LYS A 179 1.15 24.72 0.99
CA LYS A 179 1.41 26.00 1.65
C LYS A 179 0.14 26.83 1.85
N ASP A 180 -0.63 27.02 0.79
CA ASP A 180 -1.81 27.87 0.85
C ASP A 180 -2.94 27.23 1.67
N GLU A 181 -3.09 25.92 1.58
CA GLU A 181 -4.08 25.19 2.37
C GLU A 181 -3.73 25.23 3.89
N LEU A 182 -2.44 25.11 4.22
CA LEU A 182 -1.95 25.27 5.59
C LEU A 182 -2.19 26.70 6.10
N LEU A 183 -1.89 27.72 5.29
CA LEU A 183 -2.13 29.13 5.63
C LEU A 183 -3.62 29.42 5.81
N LYS A 184 -4.46 29.00 4.88
CA LYS A 184 -5.93 29.16 4.94
C LYS A 184 -6.53 28.54 6.20
N ASN A 185 -6.01 27.40 6.62
CA ASN A 185 -6.43 26.69 7.83
C ASN A 185 -5.69 27.16 9.09
N THR A 186 -4.81 28.15 9.01
CA THR A 186 -4.02 28.69 10.13
C THR A 186 -3.24 27.60 10.86
N ILE A 187 -2.57 26.70 10.11
CA ILE A 187 -1.82 25.57 10.65
C ILE A 187 -0.34 25.92 10.72
N ASN A 188 0.25 25.76 11.90
CA ASN A 188 1.69 25.85 12.10
C ASN A 188 2.34 24.48 11.83
N LEU A 189 3.02 24.34 10.69
CA LEU A 189 3.80 23.17 10.34
C LEU A 189 5.28 23.35 10.73
N SER A 190 5.76 22.53 11.64
CA SER A 190 7.17 22.45 12.04
C SER A 190 7.82 21.18 11.45
N ILE A 191 8.98 21.35 10.83
CA ILE A 191 9.77 20.27 10.27
C ILE A 191 11.13 20.25 10.98
N ASP A 192 11.44 19.14 11.65
CA ASP A 192 12.67 18.90 12.41
C ASP A 192 13.36 17.66 11.86
N ILE A 193 14.36 17.87 11.01
CA ILE A 193 15.17 16.81 10.42
C ILE A 193 16.51 16.81 11.12
N GLN A 194 16.66 15.93 12.11
CA GLN A 194 17.92 15.78 12.85
C GLN A 194 18.97 15.05 12.02
N GLU A 195 18.56 13.99 11.32
CA GLU A 195 19.36 13.24 10.36
C GLU A 195 18.49 12.91 9.16
N ASP A 196 18.98 13.21 7.96
CA ASP A 196 18.21 12.96 6.75
C ASP A 196 18.24 11.47 6.36
N ILE A 197 17.15 10.99 5.87
CA ILE A 197 16.95 9.57 5.55
C ILE A 197 16.96 9.41 4.03
N THR A 198 17.92 8.62 3.52
CA THR A 198 17.92 8.22 2.11
C THR A 198 17.06 6.98 1.91
N ILE A 199 16.09 7.06 1.01
CA ILE A 199 15.15 5.98 0.72
C ILE A 199 15.29 5.59 -0.74
N ASN A 200 15.47 4.28 -1.02
CA ASN A 200 15.40 3.75 -2.37
C ASN A 200 13.96 3.43 -2.73
N GLY A 201 13.37 4.18 -3.65
CA GLY A 201 11.97 4.00 -3.97
C GLY A 201 11.40 5.02 -4.95
N LEU A 202 10.08 5.13 -4.94
CA LEU A 202 9.34 6.09 -5.73
C LEU A 202 8.99 7.30 -4.84
N ILE A 203 9.70 8.40 -4.98
CA ILE A 203 9.50 9.62 -4.18
C ILE A 203 8.02 10.07 -4.15
N ASN A 204 7.29 9.90 -5.26
CA ASN A 204 5.89 10.28 -5.34
C ASN A 204 4.99 9.43 -4.42
N GLU A 205 5.35 8.18 -4.09
CA GLU A 205 4.60 7.37 -3.12
C GLU A 205 4.71 7.99 -1.72
N PHE A 206 5.90 8.42 -1.31
CA PHE A 206 6.11 9.11 -0.03
C PHE A 206 5.46 10.50 0.00
N LYS A 207 5.49 11.24 -1.10
CA LYS A 207 4.73 12.49 -1.22
C LYS A 207 3.23 12.26 -0.99
N HIS A 208 2.64 11.20 -1.56
CA HIS A 208 1.25 10.81 -1.31
C HIS A 208 0.99 10.45 0.15
N LEU A 209 1.92 9.74 0.81
CA LEU A 209 1.83 9.41 2.22
C LEU A 209 1.73 10.69 3.07
N PHE A 210 2.64 11.64 2.91
CA PHE A 210 2.62 12.89 3.66
C PHE A 210 1.39 13.74 3.35
N LEU A 211 0.97 13.79 2.09
CA LEU A 211 -0.26 14.48 1.70
C LEU A 211 -1.48 13.89 2.44
N ASN A 212 -1.62 12.57 2.47
CA ASN A 212 -2.70 11.91 3.18
C ASN A 212 -2.71 12.23 4.67
N LEU A 213 -1.53 12.26 5.32
CA LEU A 213 -1.42 12.61 6.74
C LEU A 213 -1.79 14.07 6.98
N LEU A 214 -1.30 15.00 6.16
CA LEU A 214 -1.63 16.42 6.25
C LEU A 214 -3.14 16.68 6.03
N SER A 215 -3.72 16.11 4.97
CA SER A 215 -5.16 16.23 4.68
C SER A 215 -6.02 15.68 5.83
N ASN A 216 -5.64 14.53 6.40
CA ASN A 216 -6.36 13.98 7.55
C ASN A 216 -6.28 14.88 8.79
N SER A 217 -5.14 15.51 9.04
CA SER A 217 -5.00 16.45 10.16
C SER A 217 -5.81 17.73 9.93
N ILE A 218 -5.80 18.28 8.71
CA ILE A 218 -6.62 19.45 8.34
C ILE A 218 -8.11 19.18 8.58
N ASP A 219 -8.60 18.02 8.11
CA ASP A 219 -9.99 17.62 8.31
C ASP A 219 -10.33 17.46 9.79
N ALA A 220 -9.45 16.82 10.57
CA ALA A 220 -9.64 16.65 12.00
C ALA A 220 -9.64 17.99 12.76
N PHE A 221 -8.81 18.96 12.36
CA PHE A 221 -8.83 20.31 12.92
C PHE A 221 -10.14 21.05 12.63
N ASN A 222 -10.65 20.92 11.40
CA ASN A 222 -11.88 21.57 10.98
C ASN A 222 -13.10 20.94 11.66
N GLU A 223 -13.16 19.60 11.72
CA GLU A 223 -14.25 18.87 12.37
C GLU A 223 -14.34 19.17 13.87
N LYS A 224 -13.19 19.27 14.56
CA LYS A 224 -13.12 19.45 16.00
C LYS A 224 -12.99 20.92 16.45
N ALA A 225 -13.05 21.86 15.51
CA ALA A 225 -12.99 23.32 15.74
C ALA A 225 -11.78 23.76 16.60
N ILE A 226 -10.59 23.27 16.28
CA ILE A 226 -9.36 23.58 17.01
C ILE A 226 -8.81 24.91 16.53
N SER A 227 -8.48 25.83 17.47
CA SER A 227 -7.94 27.15 17.17
C SER A 227 -6.41 27.19 17.07
N ASP A 228 -5.69 26.52 17.98
CA ASP A 228 -4.23 26.41 17.95
C ASP A 228 -3.84 25.11 17.23
N ARG A 229 -3.58 25.20 15.92
CA ARG A 229 -3.36 24.04 15.04
C ARG A 229 -1.88 23.84 14.77
N LYS A 230 -1.35 22.71 15.20
CA LYS A 230 0.07 22.40 15.07
C LYS A 230 0.26 21.01 14.47
N ILE A 231 1.16 20.93 13.49
CA ILE A 231 1.66 19.69 12.94
C ILE A 231 3.19 19.71 13.05
N THR A 232 3.77 18.62 13.52
CA THR A 232 5.23 18.48 13.62
C THR A 232 5.65 17.22 12.88
N ILE A 233 6.62 17.34 11.98
CA ILE A 233 7.28 16.22 11.31
C ILE A 233 8.69 16.15 11.84
N ARG A 234 9.05 15.02 12.49
CA ARG A 234 10.41 14.75 12.96
C ARG A 234 11.01 13.59 12.19
N CYS A 235 12.27 13.73 11.79
CA CYS A 235 13.03 12.67 11.12
C CYS A 235 14.37 12.49 11.80
N TYR A 236 14.70 11.24 12.14
CA TYR A 236 15.96 10.88 12.77
C TYR A 236 16.33 9.42 12.49
N ILE A 237 17.58 9.07 12.67
CA ILE A 237 18.06 7.69 12.57
C ILE A 237 18.21 7.10 13.97
N LYS A 238 17.69 5.90 14.18
CA LYS A 238 17.85 5.15 15.42
C LYS A 238 18.29 3.73 15.09
N GLU A 239 19.51 3.40 15.55
CA GLU A 239 20.15 2.13 15.18
C GLU A 239 20.29 2.02 13.65
N GLU A 240 19.74 1.00 13.00
CA GLU A 240 19.73 0.81 11.54
C GLU A 240 18.39 1.22 10.91
N ASN A 241 17.59 2.04 11.61
CA ASN A 241 16.25 2.40 11.15
C ASN A 241 16.11 3.92 11.02
N GLY A 242 15.56 4.34 9.90
CA GLY A 242 15.04 5.68 9.72
C GLY A 242 13.67 5.80 10.40
N ILE A 243 13.51 6.77 11.28
CA ILE A 243 12.28 7.03 12.01
C ILE A 243 11.69 8.37 11.54
N ILE A 244 10.42 8.32 11.17
CA ILE A 244 9.65 9.49 10.79
C ILE A 244 8.45 9.57 11.73
N GLU A 245 8.33 10.65 12.48
CA GLU A 245 7.19 10.93 13.33
C GLU A 245 6.39 12.09 12.74
N PHE A 246 5.13 11.85 12.50
CA PHE A 246 4.16 12.86 12.12
C PHE A 246 3.17 13.04 13.26
N GLU A 247 3.20 14.19 13.92
CA GLU A 247 2.38 14.53 15.10
C GLU A 247 1.45 15.67 14.78
N ASP A 248 0.17 15.51 15.11
CA ASP A 248 -0.82 16.59 15.14
C ASP A 248 -1.39 16.80 16.54
N ASN A 249 -2.00 17.95 16.80
CA ASN A 249 -2.73 18.24 18.03
C ASN A 249 -4.27 18.26 17.82
N ALA A 250 -4.78 17.42 16.93
CA ALA A 250 -6.19 17.36 16.54
C ALA A 250 -7.03 16.43 17.45
N LYS A 251 -6.78 16.42 18.77
CA LYS A 251 -7.49 15.61 19.80
C LYS A 251 -7.49 14.09 19.57
N GLY A 252 -6.58 13.61 18.73
CA GLY A 252 -6.36 12.19 18.51
C GLY A 252 -7.48 11.46 17.77
N ILE A 253 -7.36 10.14 17.73
CA ILE A 253 -8.22 9.22 16.98
C ILE A 253 -9.16 8.50 17.97
N PRO A 254 -10.45 8.32 17.66
CA PRO A 254 -11.36 7.58 18.52
C PRO A 254 -10.86 6.16 18.80
N GLN A 255 -10.92 5.74 20.08
CA GLN A 255 -10.34 4.47 20.53
C GLN A 255 -10.91 3.24 19.81
N HIS A 256 -12.18 3.29 19.40
CA HIS A 256 -12.86 2.18 18.74
C HIS A 256 -12.41 1.95 17.29
N VAL A 257 -11.73 2.92 16.65
CA VAL A 257 -11.22 2.78 15.27
C VAL A 257 -9.71 2.68 15.19
N ILE A 258 -8.94 3.04 16.22
CA ILE A 258 -7.49 3.15 16.18
C ILE A 258 -6.80 1.83 15.80
N ALA A 259 -7.37 0.69 16.23
CA ALA A 259 -6.85 -0.64 15.90
C ALA A 259 -7.04 -1.03 14.42
N ASP A 260 -8.02 -0.43 13.76
CA ASP A 260 -8.43 -0.77 12.40
C ASP A 260 -8.14 0.34 11.38
N ILE A 261 -7.54 1.45 11.81
CA ILE A 261 -7.38 2.68 11.01
C ILE A 261 -6.57 2.47 9.71
N PHE A 262 -5.71 1.44 9.68
CA PHE A 262 -4.95 1.05 8.49
C PHE A 262 -5.65 -0.02 7.64
N LYS A 263 -6.88 -0.42 7.97
CA LYS A 263 -7.68 -1.29 7.11
C LYS A 263 -8.40 -0.48 6.04
N PRO A 264 -8.64 -1.05 4.85
CA PRO A 264 -9.37 -0.34 3.80
C PRO A 264 -10.82 -0.05 4.22
N ASN A 265 -11.36 1.08 3.76
CA ASN A 265 -12.73 1.55 4.01
C ASN A 265 -13.03 1.89 5.48
N VAL A 266 -12.03 2.11 6.32
CA VAL A 266 -12.21 2.62 7.68
C VAL A 266 -12.13 4.14 7.65
N THR A 267 -13.21 4.81 8.02
CA THR A 267 -13.30 6.28 8.09
C THR A 267 -14.20 6.71 9.24
N THR A 268 -13.86 7.82 9.87
CA THR A 268 -14.70 8.51 10.85
C THR A 268 -15.45 9.70 10.24
N LYS A 269 -15.12 10.06 8.98
CA LYS A 269 -15.75 11.18 8.28
C LYS A 269 -17.18 10.82 7.88
N THR A 270 -18.12 11.71 8.16
CA THR A 270 -19.53 11.61 7.78
C THR A 270 -19.77 12.07 6.34
N ASP A 271 -20.93 11.76 5.79
CA ASP A 271 -21.45 12.26 4.51
C ASP A 271 -20.64 11.88 3.25
N GLY A 272 -19.97 10.72 3.25
CA GLY A 272 -19.26 10.23 2.07
C GLY A 272 -17.96 11.01 1.73
N LYS A 273 -17.54 11.95 2.59
CA LYS A 273 -16.32 12.76 2.39
C LYS A 273 -15.02 11.99 2.64
N GLY A 274 -15.08 10.83 3.27
CA GLY A 274 -13.91 10.00 3.55
C GLY A 274 -13.97 8.66 2.80
N THR A 275 -13.01 8.39 1.94
CA THR A 275 -12.91 7.09 1.24
C THR A 275 -12.45 5.95 2.14
N GLY A 276 -11.83 6.27 3.30
CA GLY A 276 -11.21 5.29 4.19
C GLY A 276 -10.04 4.53 3.55
N ILE A 277 -9.47 5.05 2.46
CA ILE A 277 -8.40 4.40 1.70
C ILE A 277 -7.05 5.06 1.96
N GLY A 278 -7.01 6.35 2.34
CA GLY A 278 -5.77 7.12 2.48
C GLY A 278 -4.75 6.50 3.44
N LEU A 279 -5.13 6.23 4.69
CA LEU A 279 -4.22 5.63 5.68
C LEU A 279 -3.86 4.18 5.35
N TYR A 280 -4.79 3.40 4.80
CA TYR A 280 -4.49 2.07 4.27
C TYR A 280 -3.39 2.14 3.19
N MET A 281 -3.50 3.07 2.25
CA MET A 281 -2.48 3.26 1.20
C MET A 281 -1.15 3.74 1.78
N SER A 282 -1.19 4.62 2.78
CA SER A 282 0.02 5.06 3.48
C SER A 282 0.75 3.88 4.13
N SER A 283 0.04 2.97 4.79
CA SER A 283 0.64 1.75 5.35
C SER A 283 1.20 0.82 4.27
N GLN A 284 0.51 0.67 3.15
CA GLN A 284 0.98 -0.16 2.03
C GLN A 284 2.25 0.40 1.37
N ILE A 285 2.38 1.73 1.27
CA ILE A 285 3.61 2.39 0.80
C ILE A 285 4.77 2.05 1.74
N VAL A 286 4.56 2.16 3.04
CA VAL A 286 5.58 1.86 4.04
C VAL A 286 5.97 0.39 4.03
N GLU A 287 4.99 -0.53 4.00
CA GLU A 287 5.21 -1.98 3.91
C GLU A 287 6.00 -2.37 2.65
N LYS A 288 5.72 -1.76 1.50
CA LYS A 288 6.45 -1.96 0.25
C LYS A 288 7.95 -1.64 0.39
N HIS A 289 8.29 -0.71 1.28
CA HIS A 289 9.67 -0.31 1.57
C HIS A 289 10.23 -1.01 2.83
N ASN A 290 9.71 -2.21 3.16
CA ASN A 290 10.10 -3.01 4.32
C ASN A 290 10.02 -2.26 5.66
N GLY A 291 9.12 -1.27 5.73
CA GLY A 291 8.87 -0.47 6.92
C GLY A 291 7.60 -0.89 7.67
N VAL A 292 7.38 -0.24 8.78
CA VAL A 292 6.20 -0.40 9.62
C VAL A 292 5.64 0.98 9.97
N MET A 293 4.32 1.12 9.85
CA MET A 293 3.59 2.33 10.24
C MET A 293 2.69 2.02 11.44
N VAL A 294 2.83 2.77 12.51
CA VAL A 294 2.00 2.65 13.71
C VAL A 294 1.44 4.01 14.10
N VAL A 295 0.35 4.01 14.87
CA VAL A 295 -0.25 5.23 15.38
C VAL A 295 -0.54 5.10 16.87
N ARG A 296 -0.40 6.20 17.60
CA ARG A 296 -0.81 6.30 19.00
C ARG A 296 -1.38 7.68 19.28
N ASN A 297 -2.35 7.74 20.17
CA ASN A 297 -2.81 9.02 20.69
C ASN A 297 -1.79 9.57 21.70
N VAL A 298 -1.63 10.87 21.69
CA VAL A 298 -0.87 11.65 22.67
C VAL A 298 -1.79 12.68 23.33
N ASN A 299 -1.29 13.41 24.34
CA ASN A 299 -2.10 14.28 25.20
C ASN A 299 -3.09 15.19 24.45
N SER A 300 -2.73 15.72 23.31
CA SER A 300 -3.55 16.65 22.54
C SER A 300 -3.87 16.19 21.12
N GLY A 301 -3.36 15.04 20.65
CA GLY A 301 -3.47 14.64 19.26
C GLY A 301 -3.08 13.20 18.98
N ALA A 302 -2.58 12.95 17.80
CA ALA A 302 -2.07 11.65 17.34
C ALA A 302 -0.63 11.75 16.84
N ILE A 303 0.14 10.68 17.03
CA ILE A 303 1.46 10.51 16.42
C ILE A 303 1.41 9.27 15.53
N PHE A 304 1.71 9.46 14.25
CA PHE A 304 2.03 8.41 13.31
C PHE A 304 3.54 8.22 13.27
N THR A 305 4.00 7.02 13.59
CA THR A 305 5.43 6.67 13.54
C THR A 305 5.66 5.71 12.40
N ILE A 306 6.55 6.09 11.50
CA ILE A 306 6.98 5.29 10.35
C ILE A 306 8.42 4.88 10.60
N THR A 307 8.67 3.58 10.55
CA THR A 307 10.01 3.00 10.70
C THR A 307 10.40 2.34 9.39
N ILE A 308 11.54 2.71 8.83
CA ILE A 308 12.07 2.14 7.58
C ILE A 308 13.47 1.63 7.89
N ARG A 309 13.76 0.40 7.50
CA ARG A 309 15.12 -0.16 7.61
C ARG A 309 16.02 0.48 6.55
N LEU A 310 17.16 1.00 6.98
CA LEU A 310 18.17 1.64 6.11
C LEU A 310 19.15 0.63 5.53
#